data_df7b9c8d4be65b8cee854e49ed5fcf30
#
_entry.id   df7b9c8d4be65b8cee854e49ed5fcf30
#
_cell.length_a   1.000
_cell.length_b   1.000
_cell.length_c   1.000
_cell.angle_alpha   90.00
_cell.angle_beta   90.00
_cell.angle_gamma   90.00
#
_symmetry.space_group_name_H-M   'P 1'
#
loop_
_entity.id
_entity.type
_entity.pdbx_description
1 polymer ?
#
loop_
_entity_poly.entity_id
_entity_poly.type
_entity_poly.pdbx_seq_one_letter_code
_entity_poly.pdbx_strand_id
1 'polypeptide(L)'
;MKKFYSTKTYGNDRGFSCCFRQWRSTHSHCSLLHGYSIGIRLVFECDTLDERNWVMDFGGLKQFKQWAEYMFDHTLVVAEDDPQLPLFKQMAEIGSIEAGSVSAVCDLRVVPAVGCERFAEMAYIKMQEILDASISAGTALNPTVRVKSVEVFEHAGNSAIYEG
;
A
#
# COMPACT_ATOMS: atom_id res chain seq x y z
N MET A 1 18.69 17.64 16.66
CA MET A 1 19.04 16.20 16.73
C MET A 1 19.41 15.71 15.34
N LYS A 2 20.47 14.89 15.22
CA LYS A 2 20.81 14.25 13.93
C LYS A 2 19.83 13.10 13.68
N LYS A 3 19.34 12.99 12.46
CA LYS A 3 18.50 11.87 12.02
C LYS A 3 19.06 11.30 10.72
N PHE A 4 18.95 10.00 10.57
CA PHE A 4 19.27 9.30 9.35
C PHE A 4 17.99 8.79 8.71
N TYR A 5 17.98 8.80 7.39
CA TYR A 5 16.84 8.36 6.59
C TYR A 5 17.28 7.33 5.56
N SER A 6 16.42 6.38 5.29
CA SER A 6 16.54 5.53 4.10
C SER A 6 15.19 5.36 3.43
N THR A 7 15.20 5.05 2.16
CA THR A 7 13.97 4.95 1.36
C THR A 7 13.94 3.67 0.55
N LYS A 8 12.75 3.10 0.42
CA LYS A 8 12.46 2.00 -0.49
C LYS A 8 11.30 2.39 -1.38
N THR A 9 11.48 2.27 -2.70
CA THR A 9 10.45 2.61 -3.68
C THR A 9 10.08 1.39 -4.51
N TYR A 10 8.76 1.16 -4.60
CA TYR A 10 8.13 0.30 -5.59
C TYR A 10 7.50 1.24 -6.62
N GLY A 11 8.22 1.46 -7.74
CA GLY A 11 7.85 2.49 -8.71
C GLY A 11 6.67 2.11 -9.60
N ASN A 12 6.07 3.10 -10.27
CA ASN A 12 4.92 2.88 -11.16
C ASN A 12 5.23 2.01 -12.37
N ASP A 13 6.49 1.93 -12.81
CA ASP A 13 6.96 1.06 -13.91
C ASP A 13 6.83 -0.44 -13.57
N ARG A 14 6.84 -0.77 -12.29
CA ARG A 14 6.62 -2.09 -11.71
C ARG A 14 5.59 -2.03 -10.59
N GLY A 15 4.68 -1.08 -10.70
CA GLY A 15 3.68 -0.79 -9.69
C GLY A 15 2.61 -1.85 -9.60
N PHE A 16 1.78 -1.67 -8.59
CA PHE A 16 0.65 -2.53 -8.32
C PHE A 16 -0.53 -2.13 -9.20
N SER A 17 -1.01 -3.06 -10.03
CA SER A 17 -2.16 -2.84 -10.91
C SER A 17 -3.44 -2.85 -10.08
N CYS A 18 -4.06 -1.69 -9.95
CA CYS A 18 -5.20 -1.48 -9.07
C CYS A 18 -6.31 -0.75 -9.82
N CYS A 19 -7.55 -1.15 -9.59
CA CYS A 19 -8.72 -0.47 -10.10
C CYS A 19 -9.55 0.06 -8.93
N PHE A 20 -9.90 1.35 -8.94
CA PHE A 20 -10.78 1.95 -7.95
C PHE A 20 -11.49 3.17 -8.52
N ARG A 21 -12.43 3.75 -7.76
CA ARG A 21 -13.10 5.00 -8.09
C ARG A 21 -13.27 5.87 -6.86
N GLN A 22 -13.26 7.18 -7.07
CA GLN A 22 -13.64 8.18 -6.08
C GLN A 22 -15.14 8.48 -6.26
N TRP A 23 -16.01 7.67 -5.70
CA TRP A 23 -17.45 7.72 -5.99
C TRP A 23 -18.12 9.06 -5.63
N ARG A 24 -17.53 9.82 -4.68
CA ARG A 24 -18.01 11.16 -4.30
C ARG A 24 -17.58 12.25 -5.29
N SER A 25 -16.61 11.99 -6.17
CA SER A 25 -16.08 12.97 -7.14
C SER A 25 -16.94 13.05 -8.39
N THR A 26 -18.24 13.31 -8.21
CA THR A 26 -19.22 13.33 -9.31
C THR A 26 -19.02 14.47 -10.32
N HIS A 27 -18.16 15.43 -10.00
CA HIS A 27 -17.75 16.52 -10.88
C HIS A 27 -16.64 16.14 -11.88
N SER A 28 -16.08 14.95 -11.78
CA SER A 28 -14.94 14.51 -12.60
C SER A 28 -15.01 13.04 -12.98
N HIS A 29 -14.15 12.63 -13.91
CA HIS A 29 -13.99 11.23 -14.32
C HIS A 29 -13.42 10.33 -13.21
N CYS A 30 -12.92 10.89 -12.10
CA CYS A 30 -12.46 10.11 -10.95
C CYS A 30 -13.55 9.29 -10.29
N SER A 31 -14.84 9.61 -10.54
CA SER A 31 -15.99 8.82 -10.11
C SER A 31 -16.18 7.51 -10.89
N LEU A 32 -15.54 7.38 -12.05
CA LEU A 32 -15.59 6.17 -12.85
C LEU A 32 -14.53 5.17 -12.38
N LEU A 33 -14.85 3.87 -12.48
CA LEU A 33 -13.82 2.84 -12.35
C LEU A 33 -12.77 3.02 -13.43
N HIS A 34 -11.51 3.09 -13.03
CA HIS A 34 -10.38 3.07 -13.94
C HIS A 34 -9.13 2.51 -13.27
N GLY A 35 -8.23 2.02 -14.10
CA GLY A 35 -7.03 1.33 -13.66
C GLY A 35 -5.89 2.29 -13.36
N TYR A 36 -5.10 1.91 -12.39
CA TYR A 36 -3.87 2.58 -11.97
C TYR A 36 -2.72 1.57 -11.89
N SER A 37 -1.51 2.03 -12.11
CA SER A 37 -0.29 1.32 -11.72
C SER A 37 0.34 2.11 -10.58
N ILE A 38 -0.16 1.92 -9.36
CA ILE A 38 0.30 2.71 -8.22
C ILE A 38 1.71 2.31 -7.80
N GLY A 39 2.50 3.31 -7.41
CA GLY A 39 3.79 3.12 -6.77
C GLY A 39 3.70 3.43 -5.28
N ILE A 40 4.61 2.87 -4.48
CA ILE A 40 4.70 3.11 -3.04
C ILE A 40 6.15 3.40 -2.68
N ARG A 41 6.38 4.50 -1.96
CA ARG A 41 7.68 4.84 -1.39
C ARG A 41 7.59 4.89 0.12
N LEU A 42 8.40 4.07 0.76
CA LEU A 42 8.58 4.06 2.21
C LEU A 42 9.77 4.92 2.58
N VAL A 43 9.61 5.75 3.59
CA VAL A 43 10.70 6.51 4.20
C VAL A 43 10.83 6.06 5.65
N PHE A 44 12.02 5.59 6.00
CA PHE A 44 12.38 5.18 7.36
C PHE A 44 13.31 6.19 7.99
N GLU A 45 13.21 6.38 9.30
CA GLU A 45 14.15 7.20 10.06
C GLU A 45 14.64 6.49 11.32
N CYS A 46 15.82 6.88 11.77
CA CYS A 46 16.34 6.52 13.08
C CYS A 46 17.26 7.62 13.62
N ASP A 47 17.50 7.60 14.91
CA ASP A 47 18.41 8.54 15.58
C ASP A 47 19.85 8.00 15.59
N THR A 48 20.01 6.68 15.55
CA THR A 48 21.31 6.00 15.57
C THR A 48 21.30 4.87 14.54
N LEU A 49 22.35 4.80 13.73
CA LEU A 49 22.56 3.70 12.80
C LEU A 49 22.89 2.41 13.56
N ASP A 50 22.59 1.27 12.96
CA ASP A 50 23.02 -0.03 13.47
C ASP A 50 24.53 -0.26 13.28
N GLU A 51 25.04 -1.42 13.70
CA GLU A 51 26.46 -1.78 13.58
C GLU A 51 26.98 -1.85 12.13
N ARG A 52 26.05 -1.92 11.13
CA ARG A 52 26.33 -1.91 9.69
C ARG A 52 26.25 -0.52 9.09
N ASN A 53 25.96 0.50 9.88
CA ASN A 53 25.64 1.85 9.46
C ASN A 53 24.34 1.95 8.62
N TRP A 54 23.35 1.12 8.93
CA TRP A 54 22.05 1.11 8.27
C TRP A 54 20.96 1.72 9.13
N VAL A 55 20.00 2.37 8.47
CA VAL A 55 18.71 2.78 9.04
C VAL A 55 17.78 1.57 9.10
N MET A 56 17.66 0.88 7.97
CA MET A 56 16.75 -0.24 7.77
C MET A 56 17.38 -1.31 6.88
N ASP A 57 17.21 -2.56 7.25
CA ASP A 57 17.50 -3.70 6.38
C ASP A 57 16.33 -3.94 5.43
N PHE A 58 16.53 -3.67 4.15
CA PHE A 58 15.50 -3.86 3.11
C PHE A 58 15.16 -5.33 2.85
N GLY A 59 15.98 -6.28 3.29
CA GLY A 59 15.63 -7.70 3.32
C GLY A 59 14.40 -8.00 4.18
N GLY A 60 14.16 -7.20 5.23
CA GLY A 60 12.99 -7.29 6.10
C GLY A 60 11.66 -6.82 5.49
N LEU A 61 11.65 -6.30 4.25
CA LEU A 61 10.45 -5.72 3.62
C LEU A 61 9.60 -6.74 2.86
N LYS A 62 9.96 -8.00 2.84
CA LYS A 62 9.22 -9.04 2.11
C LYS A 62 7.75 -9.12 2.54
N GLN A 63 7.49 -9.04 3.83
CA GLN A 63 6.14 -9.10 4.38
C GLN A 63 5.29 -7.90 3.94
N PHE A 64 5.88 -6.70 3.93
CA PHE A 64 5.19 -5.51 3.42
C PHE A 64 4.89 -5.64 1.92
N LYS A 65 5.85 -6.09 1.12
CA LYS A 65 5.65 -6.29 -0.31
C LYS A 65 4.51 -7.28 -0.58
N GLN A 66 4.46 -8.39 0.13
CA GLN A 66 3.38 -9.38 0.00
C GLN A 66 2.01 -8.78 0.37
N TRP A 67 1.95 -7.96 1.41
CA TRP A 67 0.74 -7.25 1.77
C TRP A 67 0.31 -6.25 0.69
N ALA A 68 1.25 -5.47 0.15
CA ALA A 68 0.97 -4.50 -0.90
C ALA A 68 0.48 -5.19 -2.20
N GLU A 69 1.09 -6.30 -2.57
CA GLU A 69 0.63 -7.15 -3.69
C GLU A 69 -0.79 -7.67 -3.44
N TYR A 70 -1.06 -8.20 -2.25
CA TYR A 70 -2.41 -8.67 -1.88
C TYR A 70 -3.46 -7.56 -1.95
N MET A 71 -3.13 -6.37 -1.46
CA MET A 71 -4.08 -5.25 -1.42
C MET A 71 -4.30 -4.58 -2.76
N PHE A 72 -3.25 -4.44 -3.57
CA PHE A 72 -3.27 -3.51 -4.68
C PHE A 72 -2.89 -4.12 -6.04
N ASP A 73 -2.39 -5.37 -6.09
CA ASP A 73 -1.96 -5.92 -7.37
C ASP A 73 -3.04 -6.81 -8.00
N HIS A 74 -3.51 -6.43 -9.19
CA HIS A 74 -4.62 -7.06 -9.92
C HIS A 74 -5.93 -7.09 -9.11
N THR A 75 -6.22 -6.01 -8.38
CA THR A 75 -7.37 -5.91 -7.46
C THR A 75 -8.34 -4.83 -7.87
N LEU A 76 -9.60 -5.03 -7.47
CA LEU A 76 -10.63 -4.00 -7.41
C LEU A 76 -10.76 -3.53 -5.97
N VAL A 77 -10.38 -2.28 -5.69
CA VAL A 77 -10.43 -1.71 -4.34
C VAL A 77 -11.62 -0.76 -4.25
N VAL A 78 -12.52 -1.02 -3.30
CA VAL A 78 -13.79 -0.31 -3.16
C VAL A 78 -13.93 0.22 -1.74
N ALA A 79 -14.36 1.47 -1.61
CA ALA A 79 -14.71 2.05 -0.31
C ALA A 79 -15.93 1.35 0.29
N GLU A 80 -15.94 1.12 1.60
CA GLU A 80 -17.05 0.46 2.29
C GLU A 80 -18.36 1.24 2.21
N ASP A 81 -18.29 2.55 2.00
CA ASP A 81 -19.42 3.45 1.85
C ASP A 81 -19.81 3.74 0.40
N ASP A 82 -19.20 3.05 -0.58
CA ASP A 82 -19.59 3.19 -1.98
C ASP A 82 -21.01 2.63 -2.18
N PRO A 83 -21.95 3.43 -2.69
CA PRO A 83 -23.34 2.99 -2.88
C PRO A 83 -23.48 1.81 -3.85
N GLN A 84 -22.47 1.52 -4.68
CA GLN A 84 -22.43 0.37 -5.59
C GLN A 84 -21.68 -0.83 -5.01
N LEU A 85 -21.26 -0.79 -3.75
CA LEU A 85 -20.58 -1.93 -3.11
C LEU A 85 -21.33 -3.26 -3.26
N PRO A 86 -22.69 -3.32 -3.14
CA PRO A 86 -23.42 -4.58 -3.35
C PRO A 86 -23.21 -5.17 -4.75
N LEU A 87 -23.13 -4.32 -5.79
CA LEU A 87 -22.86 -4.76 -7.17
C LEU A 87 -21.42 -5.32 -7.29
N PHE A 88 -20.44 -4.66 -6.71
CA PHE A 88 -19.06 -5.12 -6.75
C PHE A 88 -18.89 -6.46 -5.99
N LYS A 89 -19.61 -6.64 -4.90
CA LYS A 89 -19.64 -7.94 -4.19
C LYS A 89 -20.24 -9.05 -5.05
N GLN A 90 -21.32 -8.79 -5.78
CA GLN A 90 -21.89 -9.75 -6.72
C GLN A 90 -20.89 -10.13 -7.84
N MET A 91 -20.15 -9.15 -8.38
CA MET A 91 -19.12 -9.42 -9.38
C MET A 91 -18.00 -10.30 -8.80
N ALA A 92 -17.61 -10.09 -7.54
CA ALA A 92 -16.58 -10.87 -6.88
C ALA A 92 -16.97 -12.34 -6.60
N GLU A 93 -18.27 -12.65 -6.63
CA GLU A 93 -18.78 -14.03 -6.48
C GLU A 93 -18.73 -14.82 -7.79
N ILE A 94 -18.45 -14.17 -8.92
CA ILE A 94 -18.39 -14.83 -10.23
C ILE A 94 -17.02 -15.46 -10.43
N GLY A 95 -17.01 -16.79 -10.55
CA GLY A 95 -15.79 -17.56 -10.77
C GLY A 95 -14.94 -17.75 -9.52
N SER A 96 -13.70 -18.14 -9.69
CA SER A 96 -12.75 -18.40 -8.60
C SER A 96 -11.32 -18.01 -8.98
N ILE A 97 -10.50 -17.83 -7.95
CA ILE A 97 -9.05 -17.65 -8.07
C ILE A 97 -8.41 -18.85 -7.39
N GLU A 98 -7.86 -19.76 -8.20
CA GLU A 98 -7.20 -20.97 -7.73
C GLU A 98 -5.77 -21.05 -8.28
N ALA A 99 -4.92 -21.84 -7.67
CA ALA A 99 -3.57 -22.05 -8.16
C ALA A 99 -3.57 -22.60 -9.60
N GLY A 100 -3.07 -21.82 -10.54
CA GLY A 100 -3.00 -22.18 -11.96
C GLY A 100 -4.28 -21.95 -12.78
N SER A 101 -5.34 -21.38 -12.18
CA SER A 101 -6.59 -21.06 -12.89
C SER A 101 -7.27 -19.83 -12.30
N VAL A 102 -7.65 -18.90 -13.15
CA VAL A 102 -8.41 -17.70 -12.75
C VAL A 102 -9.62 -17.59 -13.66
N SER A 103 -10.81 -17.81 -13.10
CA SER A 103 -12.10 -17.59 -13.76
C SER A 103 -12.89 -16.43 -13.14
N ALA A 104 -12.39 -15.84 -12.05
CA ALA A 104 -13.00 -14.72 -11.38
C ALA A 104 -13.04 -13.46 -12.27
N VAL A 105 -14.10 -12.65 -12.12
CA VAL A 105 -14.25 -11.37 -12.82
C VAL A 105 -13.40 -10.28 -12.18
N CYS A 106 -13.29 -10.29 -10.85
CA CYS A 106 -12.46 -9.37 -10.11
C CYS A 106 -12.00 -9.98 -8.78
N ASP A 107 -10.90 -9.46 -8.26
CA ASP A 107 -10.40 -9.75 -6.91
C ASP A 107 -10.66 -8.53 -6.03
N LEU A 108 -11.74 -8.58 -5.24
CA LEU A 108 -12.28 -7.44 -4.51
C LEU A 108 -11.56 -7.23 -3.16
N ARG A 109 -11.20 -5.98 -2.91
CA ARG A 109 -10.81 -5.48 -1.58
C ARG A 109 -11.77 -4.39 -1.14
N VAL A 110 -12.36 -4.53 0.03
CA VAL A 110 -13.19 -3.49 0.64
C VAL A 110 -12.37 -2.79 1.71
N VAL A 111 -12.29 -1.48 1.61
CA VAL A 111 -11.48 -0.63 2.50
C VAL A 111 -12.32 0.51 3.05
N PRO A 112 -11.95 1.12 4.19
CA PRO A 112 -12.73 2.23 4.76
C PRO A 112 -12.86 3.41 3.80
N ALA A 113 -11.81 3.73 3.03
CA ALA A 113 -11.83 4.78 2.01
C ALA A 113 -10.76 4.51 0.95
N VAL A 114 -10.93 5.07 -0.24
CA VAL A 114 -10.00 4.94 -1.39
C VAL A 114 -9.34 6.29 -1.70
N GLY A 115 -8.26 6.22 -2.44
CA GLY A 115 -7.46 7.36 -2.88
C GLY A 115 -6.00 7.24 -2.40
N CYS A 116 -5.09 7.92 -3.09
CA CYS A 116 -3.66 7.84 -2.79
C CYS A 116 -3.34 8.23 -1.34
N GLU A 117 -4.04 9.22 -0.79
CA GLU A 117 -3.90 9.66 0.61
C GLU A 117 -4.26 8.55 1.60
N ARG A 118 -5.38 7.87 1.37
CA ARG A 118 -5.83 6.76 2.22
C ARG A 118 -4.98 5.52 2.06
N PHE A 119 -4.51 5.26 0.86
CA PHE A 119 -3.58 4.15 0.60
C PHE A 119 -2.22 4.41 1.26
N ALA A 120 -1.75 5.65 1.27
CA ALA A 120 -0.53 6.04 1.98
C ALA A 120 -0.67 5.85 3.50
N GLU A 121 -1.80 6.25 4.08
CA GLU A 121 -2.12 6.01 5.50
C GLU A 121 -2.15 4.50 5.83
N MET A 122 -2.87 3.71 5.02
CA MET A 122 -2.96 2.25 5.21
C MET A 122 -1.58 1.58 5.13
N ALA A 123 -0.77 1.98 4.15
CA ALA A 123 0.58 1.45 3.97
C ALA A 123 1.52 1.86 5.11
N TYR A 124 1.39 3.09 5.62
CA TYR A 124 2.11 3.56 6.80
C TYR A 124 1.80 2.70 8.02
N ILE A 125 0.52 2.56 8.35
CA ILE A 125 0.06 1.76 9.50
C ILE A 125 0.59 0.33 9.37
N LYS A 126 0.44 -0.27 8.20
CA LYS A 126 0.89 -1.66 7.97
C LYS A 126 2.38 -1.83 8.12
N MET A 127 3.17 -0.91 7.58
CA MET A 127 4.63 -0.98 7.71
C MET A 127 5.08 -0.77 9.16
N GLN A 128 4.44 0.15 9.89
CA GLN A 128 4.74 0.38 11.30
C GLN A 128 4.40 -0.85 12.15
N GLU A 129 3.26 -1.50 11.91
CA GLU A 129 2.90 -2.77 12.56
C GLU A 129 3.97 -3.86 12.35
N ILE A 130 4.47 -3.99 11.12
CA ILE A 130 5.52 -4.97 10.79
C ILE A 130 6.82 -4.65 11.54
N LEU A 131 7.21 -3.38 11.61
CA LEU A 131 8.38 -2.94 12.35
C LEU A 131 8.23 -3.20 13.85
N ASP A 132 7.10 -2.82 14.44
CA ASP A 132 6.83 -2.98 15.86
C ASP A 132 6.85 -4.46 16.26
N ALA A 133 6.31 -5.34 15.42
CA ALA A 133 6.38 -6.78 15.62
C ALA A 133 7.83 -7.30 15.57
N SER A 134 8.64 -6.84 14.63
CA SER A 134 10.06 -7.20 14.52
C SER A 134 10.87 -6.70 15.70
N ILE A 135 10.63 -5.49 16.17
CA ILE A 135 11.30 -4.92 17.35
C ILE A 135 10.93 -5.72 18.58
N SER A 136 9.65 -6.01 18.80
CA SER A 136 9.16 -6.79 19.95
C SER A 136 9.69 -8.21 19.96
N ALA A 137 9.86 -8.82 18.78
CA ALA A 137 10.42 -10.17 18.63
C ALA A 137 11.97 -10.19 18.73
N GLY A 138 12.63 -9.04 18.80
CA GLY A 138 14.09 -8.93 18.82
C GLY A 138 14.75 -9.28 17.47
N THR A 139 14.01 -9.25 16.36
CA THR A 139 14.52 -9.58 15.01
C THR A 139 14.88 -8.35 14.19
N ALA A 140 14.47 -7.16 14.62
CA ALA A 140 14.86 -5.91 13.97
C ALA A 140 16.35 -5.63 14.19
N LEU A 141 17.12 -5.43 13.11
CA LEU A 141 18.56 -5.12 13.19
C LEU A 141 18.81 -3.73 13.78
N ASN A 142 17.91 -2.79 13.57
CA ASN A 142 17.95 -1.47 14.20
C ASN A 142 16.63 -1.25 14.99
N PRO A 143 16.64 -1.44 16.33
CA PRO A 143 15.42 -1.31 17.13
C PRO A 143 14.92 0.15 17.28
N THR A 144 15.69 1.13 16.82
CA THR A 144 15.30 2.56 16.86
C THR A 144 14.64 3.03 15.56
N VAL A 145 14.55 2.17 14.56
CA VAL A 145 13.92 2.50 13.28
C VAL A 145 12.41 2.67 13.42
N ARG A 146 11.87 3.65 12.70
CA ARG A 146 10.43 3.87 12.56
C ARG A 146 10.09 4.30 11.14
N VAL A 147 8.85 4.14 10.75
CA VAL A 147 8.35 4.72 9.51
C VAL A 147 8.25 6.24 9.72
N LYS A 148 8.86 7.01 8.86
CA LYS A 148 8.74 8.46 8.83
C LYS A 148 7.52 8.89 8.02
N SER A 149 7.41 8.37 6.80
CA SER A 149 6.32 8.67 5.90
C SER A 149 6.15 7.58 4.86
N VAL A 150 4.97 7.54 4.26
CA VAL A 150 4.69 6.75 3.06
C VAL A 150 4.10 7.66 2.00
N GLU A 151 4.61 7.53 0.78
CA GLU A 151 4.13 8.20 -0.41
C GLU A 151 3.52 7.17 -1.36
N VAL A 152 2.31 7.44 -1.84
CA VAL A 152 1.65 6.64 -2.87
C VAL A 152 1.52 7.47 -4.14
N PHE A 153 2.04 6.94 -5.23
CA PHE A 153 2.06 7.58 -6.54
C PHE A 153 0.92 7.04 -7.39
N GLU A 154 0.09 7.92 -7.92
CA GLU A 154 -0.84 7.61 -8.99
C GLU A 154 -0.07 7.39 -10.30
N HIS A 155 0.86 8.30 -10.57
CA HIS A 155 1.88 8.27 -11.60
C HIS A 155 3.03 9.23 -11.20
N ALA A 156 4.07 9.34 -12.02
CA ALA A 156 5.26 10.14 -11.68
C ALA A 156 4.98 11.63 -11.38
N GLY A 157 3.85 12.18 -11.85
CA GLY A 157 3.47 13.58 -11.66
C GLY A 157 2.54 13.85 -10.49
N ASN A 158 1.87 12.82 -9.93
CA ASN A 158 0.90 12.98 -8.85
C ASN A 158 1.12 11.93 -7.77
N SER A 159 1.20 12.37 -6.54
CA SER A 159 1.34 11.49 -5.37
C SER A 159 0.67 12.11 -4.15
N ALA A 160 0.50 11.29 -3.13
CA ALA A 160 0.07 11.72 -1.80
C ALA A 160 1.02 11.14 -0.75
N ILE A 161 1.27 11.89 0.30
CA ILE A 161 2.16 11.51 1.40
C ILE A 161 1.37 11.49 2.70
N TYR A 162 1.59 10.44 3.49
CA TYR A 162 1.16 10.38 4.88
C TYR A 162 2.37 10.33 5.80
N GLU A 163 2.38 11.17 6.82
CA GLU A 163 3.34 11.18 7.92
C GLU A 163 2.61 10.91 9.24
N GLY A 164 3.15 10.07 10.09
CA GLY A 164 2.60 9.75 11.40
C GLY A 164 3.51 10.11 12.56
#